data_548fba0881c9eaec41bfa22026a003d5
#
_entry.id   548fba0881c9eaec41bfa22026a003d5
#
_cell.length_a   1.000
_cell.length_b   1.000
_cell.length_c   1.000
_cell.angle_alpha   90.00
_cell.angle_beta   90.00
_cell.angle_gamma   90.00
#
_symmetry.space_group_name_H-M   'P 1'
#
loop_
_entity.id
_entity.type
_entity.pdbx_description
1 polymer ?
#
loop_
_entity_poly.entity_id
_entity_poly.type
_entity_poly.pdbx_seq_one_letter_code
_entity_poly.pdbx_strand_id
1 'polypeptide(L)'
;MPKYYGCPCEGCGKPLTLQDDIVVCPDCGAPYHRVCYEKLGQCVHRPAHAAGYEWKFPYEESQLRTCPSCGERTLRDEETCRCCGAVLPPEGQEPPSSRDSGEETFDYSQMYRQFGTSADPEKEFFEDAFGKEAKMDGIARQDWLDYIGPAAPAYLAAYSRMQLQKSKVSMSFSALLFGPFYFFYRKAWKPAFGFLAAELLLAAPTFIEMLQLSGSALAPAMSASALTVFARVCSVLSFVLMLVRGMYGKWLYRKSAADHIRRIQSEFPDAQQRQAVLRAQGGVSLGAVLLCMLLLMVVGSAFTLLLGPDLQALLTALAG
;
A
#
# COMPACT_ATOMS: atom_id res chain seq x y z
N MET A 1 -6.74 2.88 -26.23
CA MET A 1 -5.36 3.13 -26.68
C MET A 1 -5.05 2.15 -27.79
N PRO A 2 -4.39 2.56 -28.89
CA PRO A 2 -3.97 1.62 -29.92
C PRO A 2 -2.96 0.63 -29.32
N LYS A 3 -3.21 -0.65 -29.51
CA LYS A 3 -2.47 -1.72 -28.84
C LYS A 3 -1.40 -2.25 -29.79
N TYR A 4 -0.20 -1.75 -29.68
CA TYR A 4 0.93 -2.15 -30.50
C TYR A 4 1.78 -3.28 -29.88
N TYR A 5 1.52 -3.64 -28.63
CA TYR A 5 2.25 -4.72 -27.95
C TYR A 5 1.94 -6.08 -28.59
N GLY A 6 3.00 -6.90 -28.72
CA GLY A 6 2.94 -8.19 -29.41
C GLY A 6 3.06 -8.09 -30.95
N CYS A 7 2.96 -6.89 -31.54
CA CYS A 7 3.20 -6.68 -32.97
C CYS A 7 4.70 -6.70 -33.28
N PRO A 8 5.11 -7.06 -34.49
CA PRO A 8 6.49 -6.90 -34.92
C PRO A 8 6.83 -5.42 -35.11
N CYS A 9 8.02 -5.04 -34.67
CA CYS A 9 8.60 -3.73 -35.01
C CYS A 9 8.88 -3.69 -36.52
N GLU A 10 8.37 -2.71 -37.24
CA GLU A 10 8.57 -2.58 -38.70
C GLU A 10 10.04 -2.37 -39.10
N GLY A 11 10.92 -1.98 -38.15
CA GLY A 11 12.34 -1.78 -38.41
C GLY A 11 13.21 -3.01 -38.20
N CYS A 12 12.88 -3.92 -37.24
CA CYS A 12 13.73 -5.08 -36.93
C CYS A 12 12.98 -6.41 -36.89
N GLY A 13 11.65 -6.43 -37.09
CA GLY A 13 10.81 -7.63 -37.07
C GLY A 13 10.61 -8.29 -35.71
N LYS A 14 11.27 -7.84 -34.64
CA LYS A 14 11.09 -8.37 -33.29
C LYS A 14 9.78 -7.89 -32.69
N PRO A 15 9.09 -8.70 -31.85
CA PRO A 15 7.86 -8.29 -31.20
C PRO A 15 8.12 -7.12 -30.23
N LEU A 16 7.17 -6.19 -30.20
CA LEU A 16 7.14 -5.07 -29.27
C LEU A 16 6.58 -5.57 -27.94
N THR A 17 7.36 -5.44 -26.88
CA THR A 17 7.01 -5.90 -25.53
C THR A 17 6.58 -4.75 -24.64
N LEU A 18 5.98 -5.05 -23.46
CA LEU A 18 5.61 -4.04 -22.46
C LEU A 18 6.79 -3.22 -21.92
N GLN A 19 8.03 -3.70 -22.12
CA GLN A 19 9.26 -3.07 -21.64
C GLN A 19 9.91 -2.16 -22.69
N ASP A 20 9.43 -2.20 -23.94
CA ASP A 20 10.02 -1.45 -25.03
C ASP A 20 9.48 -0.03 -25.11
N ASP A 21 10.37 0.91 -25.39
CA ASP A 21 10.00 2.27 -25.74
C ASP A 21 9.56 2.31 -27.21
N ILE A 22 8.25 2.44 -27.42
CA ILE A 22 7.59 2.33 -28.72
C ILE A 22 7.34 3.73 -29.28
N VAL A 23 7.68 3.89 -30.55
CA VAL A 23 7.34 5.07 -31.36
C VAL A 23 6.49 4.64 -32.54
N VAL A 24 5.52 5.45 -32.89
CA VAL A 24 4.58 5.20 -34.01
C VAL A 24 4.76 6.26 -35.08
N CYS A 25 4.82 5.84 -36.34
CA CYS A 25 4.88 6.77 -37.44
C CYS A 25 3.62 7.65 -37.48
N PRO A 26 3.74 9.00 -37.47
CA PRO A 26 2.58 9.89 -37.46
C PRO A 26 1.74 9.83 -38.74
N ASP A 27 2.35 9.44 -39.87
CA ASP A 27 1.69 9.44 -41.17
C ASP A 27 0.88 8.16 -41.44
N CYS A 28 1.45 6.98 -41.09
CA CYS A 28 0.79 5.70 -41.42
C CYS A 28 0.45 4.84 -40.20
N GLY A 29 0.86 5.20 -38.98
CA GLY A 29 0.56 4.42 -37.78
C GLY A 29 1.47 3.20 -37.53
N ALA A 30 2.52 2.97 -38.34
CA ALA A 30 3.42 1.83 -38.19
C ALA A 30 4.26 1.91 -36.92
N PRO A 31 4.35 0.83 -36.10
CA PRO A 31 5.04 0.83 -34.81
C PRO A 31 6.50 0.40 -34.93
N TYR A 32 7.34 1.02 -34.10
CA TYR A 32 8.79 0.75 -34.03
C TYR A 32 9.28 0.79 -32.58
N HIS A 33 10.37 0.06 -32.28
CA HIS A 33 11.20 0.45 -31.14
C HIS A 33 11.80 1.82 -31.43
N ARG A 34 11.87 2.73 -30.47
CA ARG A 34 12.46 4.07 -30.64
C ARG A 34 13.85 4.02 -31.25
N VAL A 35 14.71 3.12 -30.73
CA VAL A 35 16.07 2.91 -31.23
C VAL A 35 16.09 2.48 -32.72
N CYS A 36 15.10 1.67 -33.15
CA CYS A 36 15.03 1.25 -34.56
C CYS A 36 14.59 2.40 -35.47
N TYR A 37 13.61 3.20 -35.02
CA TYR A 37 13.13 4.36 -35.78
C TYR A 37 14.23 5.43 -35.94
N GLU A 38 14.99 5.69 -34.87
CA GLU A 38 16.11 6.64 -34.86
C GLU A 38 17.22 6.18 -35.79
N LYS A 39 17.56 4.87 -35.79
CA LYS A 39 18.58 4.30 -36.71
C LYS A 39 18.16 4.37 -38.17
N LEU A 40 16.88 4.18 -38.47
CA LEU A 40 16.37 4.26 -39.82
C LEU A 40 16.24 5.72 -40.30
N GLY A 41 16.08 6.68 -39.38
CA GLY A 41 15.89 8.09 -39.66
C GLY A 41 14.57 8.43 -40.35
N GLN A 42 13.79 7.42 -40.77
CA GLN A 42 12.50 7.57 -41.45
C GLN A 42 11.68 6.28 -41.35
N CYS A 43 10.38 6.40 -41.60
CA CYS A 43 9.48 5.26 -41.72
C CYS A 43 9.82 4.39 -42.92
N VAL A 44 9.84 3.05 -42.78
CA VAL A 44 10.05 2.11 -43.90
C VAL A 44 8.96 2.22 -44.97
N HIS A 45 7.76 2.65 -44.60
CA HIS A 45 6.63 2.86 -45.53
C HIS A 45 6.56 4.28 -46.09
N ARG A 46 7.58 5.13 -45.89
CA ARG A 46 7.61 6.50 -46.37
C ARG A 46 7.23 6.68 -47.87
N PRO A 47 7.70 5.80 -48.79
CA PRO A 47 7.30 5.91 -50.19
C PRO A 47 5.78 5.76 -50.44
N ALA A 48 5.09 5.04 -49.57
CA ALA A 48 3.67 4.77 -49.69
C ALA A 48 2.78 5.78 -48.93
N HIS A 49 3.35 6.70 -48.13
CA HIS A 49 2.58 7.71 -47.40
C HIS A 49 1.82 8.64 -48.36
N ALA A 50 2.42 9.04 -49.48
CA ALA A 50 1.79 9.89 -50.48
C ALA A 50 0.57 9.22 -51.12
N ALA A 51 0.49 7.88 -51.12
CA ALA A 51 -0.63 7.10 -51.61
C ALA A 51 -1.69 6.81 -50.53
N GLY A 52 -1.56 7.39 -49.31
CA GLY A 52 -2.50 7.20 -48.23
C GLY A 52 -2.39 5.84 -47.54
N TYR A 53 -1.19 5.24 -47.53
CA TYR A 53 -0.98 3.98 -46.86
C TYR A 53 -1.20 4.10 -45.33
N GLU A 54 -2.06 3.25 -44.78
CA GLU A 54 -2.29 3.10 -43.36
C GLU A 54 -1.82 1.73 -42.91
N TRP A 55 -1.01 1.67 -41.86
CA TRP A 55 -0.58 0.44 -41.24
C TRP A 55 -1.77 -0.27 -40.57
N LYS A 56 -1.95 -1.54 -40.84
CA LYS A 56 -2.97 -2.37 -40.25
C LYS A 56 -2.35 -3.42 -39.35
N PHE A 57 -3.04 -3.73 -38.27
CA PHE A 57 -2.64 -4.81 -37.38
C PHE A 57 -2.49 -6.12 -38.16
N PRO A 58 -1.31 -6.80 -38.10
CA PRO A 58 -0.95 -7.88 -39.02
C PRO A 58 -1.67 -9.21 -38.76
N TYR A 59 -2.42 -9.33 -37.69
CA TYR A 59 -3.08 -10.58 -37.29
C TYR A 59 -4.59 -10.42 -37.28
N GLU A 60 -5.32 -11.46 -37.68
CA GLU A 60 -6.78 -11.52 -37.57
C GLU A 60 -7.22 -11.86 -36.14
N GLU A 61 -8.42 -11.44 -35.74
CA GLU A 61 -8.95 -11.72 -34.40
C GLU A 61 -9.07 -13.22 -34.11
N SER A 62 -9.33 -14.04 -35.13
CA SER A 62 -9.35 -15.50 -35.05
C SER A 62 -8.03 -16.13 -34.63
N GLN A 63 -6.91 -15.47 -34.95
CA GLN A 63 -5.56 -15.90 -34.64
C GLN A 63 -5.08 -15.47 -33.24
N LEU A 64 -5.86 -14.61 -32.59
CA LEU A 64 -5.49 -14.02 -31.31
C LEU A 64 -6.24 -14.66 -30.14
N ARG A 65 -5.56 -14.70 -29.00
CA ARG A 65 -6.14 -14.99 -27.68
C ARG A 65 -5.67 -13.95 -26.67
N THR A 66 -6.43 -13.75 -25.61
CA THR A 66 -6.04 -12.88 -24.52
C THR A 66 -5.10 -13.61 -23.58
N CYS A 67 -3.93 -13.04 -23.32
CA CYS A 67 -3.00 -13.59 -22.34
C CYS A 67 -3.57 -13.46 -20.93
N PRO A 68 -3.67 -14.55 -20.14
CA PRO A 68 -4.21 -14.51 -18.79
C PRO A 68 -3.29 -13.74 -17.81
N SER A 69 -2.00 -13.56 -18.15
CA SER A 69 -1.03 -12.91 -17.26
C SER A 69 -0.96 -11.40 -17.43
N CYS A 70 -1.10 -10.86 -18.67
CA CYS A 70 -0.97 -9.42 -18.91
C CYS A 70 -2.23 -8.79 -19.53
N GLY A 71 -3.23 -9.59 -19.90
CA GLY A 71 -4.46 -9.11 -20.53
C GLY A 71 -4.31 -8.66 -21.98
N GLU A 72 -3.08 -8.68 -22.55
CA GLU A 72 -2.82 -8.27 -23.93
C GLU A 72 -3.08 -9.41 -24.92
N ARG A 73 -3.28 -9.06 -26.19
CA ARG A 73 -3.50 -10.03 -27.27
C ARG A 73 -2.20 -10.71 -27.67
N THR A 74 -2.21 -12.01 -27.80
CA THR A 74 -1.09 -12.85 -28.26
C THR A 74 -1.60 -13.90 -29.25
N LEU A 75 -0.70 -14.50 -30.03
CA LEU A 75 -1.10 -15.53 -30.98
C LEU A 75 -1.53 -16.80 -30.26
N ARG A 76 -2.52 -17.51 -30.83
CA ARG A 76 -3.10 -18.73 -30.24
C ARG A 76 -2.14 -19.89 -30.27
N ASP A 77 -1.35 -20.00 -31.33
CA ASP A 77 -0.41 -21.08 -31.61
C ASP A 77 0.92 -20.97 -30.85
N GLU A 78 1.12 -19.91 -30.07
CA GLU A 78 2.34 -19.73 -29.30
C GLU A 78 2.23 -20.25 -27.87
N GLU A 79 3.31 -20.89 -27.41
CA GLU A 79 3.43 -21.38 -26.03
C GLU A 79 3.75 -20.26 -25.02
N THR A 80 4.25 -19.12 -25.51
CA THR A 80 4.62 -17.97 -24.69
C THR A 80 4.02 -16.69 -25.23
N CYS A 81 3.58 -15.81 -24.33
CA CYS A 81 3.04 -14.51 -24.70
C CYS A 81 4.13 -13.60 -25.27
N ARG A 82 3.96 -13.10 -26.48
CA ARG A 82 4.89 -12.15 -27.12
C ARG A 82 5.06 -10.83 -26.38
N CYS A 83 4.05 -10.46 -25.60
CA CYS A 83 4.02 -9.19 -24.91
C CYS A 83 4.74 -9.23 -23.55
N CYS A 84 4.50 -10.29 -22.74
CA CYS A 84 5.04 -10.40 -21.38
C CYS A 84 5.93 -11.63 -21.13
N GLY A 85 6.08 -12.53 -22.13
CA GLY A 85 6.88 -13.75 -22.02
C GLY A 85 6.27 -14.85 -21.14
N ALA A 86 5.05 -14.69 -20.64
CA ALA A 86 4.40 -15.70 -19.81
C ALA A 86 4.06 -16.96 -20.63
N VAL A 87 4.26 -18.14 -20.05
CA VAL A 87 3.85 -19.40 -20.65
C VAL A 87 2.32 -19.44 -20.70
N LEU A 88 1.79 -19.76 -21.87
CA LEU A 88 0.36 -19.80 -22.13
C LEU A 88 -0.16 -21.24 -22.00
N PRO A 89 -1.32 -21.48 -21.39
CA PRO A 89 -1.91 -22.79 -21.31
C PRO A 89 -2.28 -23.29 -22.72
N PRO A 90 -2.21 -24.60 -23.00
CA PRO A 90 -2.64 -25.18 -24.28
C PRO A 90 -4.12 -24.87 -24.55
N GLU A 91 -4.48 -24.72 -25.84
CA GLU A 91 -5.87 -24.47 -26.25
C GLU A 91 -6.79 -25.58 -25.79
N GLY A 92 -7.91 -25.22 -25.17
CA GLY A 92 -8.92 -26.17 -24.67
C GLY A 92 -8.82 -26.48 -23.18
N GLN A 93 -7.76 -26.09 -22.48
CA GLN A 93 -7.75 -26.00 -21.03
C GLN A 93 -8.01 -24.52 -20.64
N GLU A 94 -9.26 -24.17 -20.47
CA GLU A 94 -9.57 -22.95 -19.74
C GLU A 94 -8.87 -23.05 -18.38
N PRO A 95 -8.11 -22.03 -17.99
CA PRO A 95 -7.71 -21.93 -16.59
C PRO A 95 -9.01 -22.03 -15.79
N PRO A 96 -9.05 -22.78 -14.66
CA PRO A 96 -10.28 -22.94 -13.90
C PRO A 96 -10.92 -21.58 -13.75
N SER A 97 -12.07 -21.41 -14.40
CA SER A 97 -12.80 -20.16 -14.40
C SER A 97 -13.24 -19.92 -12.96
N SER A 98 -12.56 -19.00 -12.29
CA SER A 98 -12.98 -18.43 -11.00
C SER A 98 -14.23 -17.54 -11.20
N ARG A 99 -15.23 -18.11 -11.90
CA ARG A 99 -16.54 -17.48 -12.12
C ARG A 99 -17.62 -18.07 -11.22
N ASP A 100 -17.22 -18.65 -10.09
CA ASP A 100 -18.20 -19.11 -9.11
C ASP A 100 -17.72 -18.93 -7.67
N SER A 101 -17.35 -17.74 -7.35
CA SER A 101 -17.40 -17.08 -6.05
C SER A 101 -16.86 -15.67 -6.23
N GLY A 102 -17.68 -14.65 -5.96
CA GLY A 102 -17.34 -13.25 -6.16
C GLY A 102 -16.24 -12.73 -5.22
N GLU A 103 -15.02 -13.23 -5.39
CA GLU A 103 -13.82 -12.75 -4.71
C GLU A 103 -12.70 -12.62 -5.73
N GLU A 104 -12.48 -11.41 -6.20
CA GLU A 104 -11.28 -11.04 -6.94
C GLU A 104 -10.04 -11.32 -6.06
N THR A 105 -9.40 -12.46 -6.27
CA THR A 105 -8.06 -12.70 -5.73
C THR A 105 -7.09 -11.81 -6.49
N PHE A 106 -6.80 -10.66 -5.93
CA PHE A 106 -5.79 -9.74 -6.45
C PHE A 106 -4.42 -10.45 -6.43
N ASP A 107 -3.88 -10.75 -7.60
CA ASP A 107 -2.56 -11.39 -7.72
C ASP A 107 -1.44 -10.37 -7.46
N TYR A 108 -1.00 -10.34 -6.23
CA TYR A 108 0.08 -9.46 -5.76
C TYR A 108 1.43 -9.74 -6.44
N SER A 109 1.63 -10.92 -7.04
CA SER A 109 2.87 -11.27 -7.71
C SER A 109 3.10 -10.44 -8.98
N GLN A 110 2.02 -9.98 -9.63
CA GLN A 110 2.10 -9.12 -10.81
C GLN A 110 2.58 -7.70 -10.48
N MET A 111 2.14 -7.14 -9.36
CA MET A 111 2.56 -5.81 -8.94
C MET A 111 4.06 -5.77 -8.60
N TYR A 112 4.63 -6.87 -8.07
CA TYR A 112 6.07 -6.95 -7.79
C TYR A 112 6.94 -7.11 -9.02
N ARG A 113 6.46 -7.80 -10.07
CA ARG A 113 7.20 -7.88 -11.34
C ARG A 113 7.30 -6.52 -12.04
N GLN A 114 6.35 -5.63 -11.81
CA GLN A 114 6.31 -4.30 -12.41
C GLN A 114 7.28 -3.30 -11.75
N PHE A 115 7.67 -3.54 -10.48
CA PHE A 115 8.62 -2.70 -9.74
C PHE A 115 10.04 -3.25 -9.66
N GLY A 116 10.32 -4.45 -10.21
CA GLY A 116 11.61 -5.12 -10.15
C GLY A 116 12.34 -5.08 -11.48
N THR A 117 13.04 -4.00 -11.78
CA THR A 117 13.96 -3.92 -12.94
C THR A 117 15.36 -4.32 -12.54
N SER A 118 15.95 -5.20 -13.38
CA SER A 118 17.35 -5.57 -13.54
C SER A 118 18.05 -6.42 -12.44
N ALA A 119 19.00 -7.23 -12.88
CA ALA A 119 19.83 -8.17 -12.15
C ALA A 119 20.58 -7.51 -10.97
N ASP A 120 19.91 -7.46 -9.82
CA ASP A 120 20.43 -6.94 -8.56
C ASP A 120 20.40 -8.06 -7.51
N PRO A 121 21.40 -8.17 -6.63
CA PRO A 121 21.39 -9.11 -5.49
C PRO A 121 20.14 -8.99 -4.62
N GLU A 122 19.46 -7.82 -4.64
CA GLU A 122 18.16 -7.64 -4.04
C GLU A 122 17.07 -8.53 -4.65
N LYS A 123 17.15 -8.90 -5.94
CA LYS A 123 16.12 -9.69 -6.64
C LYS A 123 16.17 -11.16 -6.23
N GLU A 124 17.37 -11.74 -6.16
CA GLU A 124 17.60 -13.10 -5.68
C GLU A 124 17.16 -13.24 -4.21
N PHE A 125 17.46 -12.21 -3.41
CA PHE A 125 16.98 -12.10 -2.05
C PHE A 125 15.45 -11.94 -1.95
N PHE A 126 14.84 -11.15 -2.84
CA PHE A 126 13.37 -11.03 -2.89
C PHE A 126 12.70 -12.33 -3.29
N GLU A 127 13.26 -13.09 -4.22
CA GLU A 127 12.74 -14.41 -4.61
C GLU A 127 12.86 -15.43 -3.48
N ASP A 128 13.98 -15.43 -2.75
CA ASP A 128 14.20 -16.30 -1.58
C ASP A 128 13.30 -15.90 -0.39
N ALA A 129 13.16 -14.60 -0.11
CA ALA A 129 12.30 -14.10 0.96
C ALA A 129 10.80 -14.16 0.60
N PHE A 130 10.46 -14.20 -0.68
CA PHE A 130 9.08 -14.14 -1.19
C PHE A 130 8.67 -15.39 -1.99
N GLY A 131 9.49 -16.43 -2.03
CA GLY A 131 9.12 -17.74 -2.59
C GLY A 131 7.78 -18.25 -2.03
N LYS A 132 7.07 -19.09 -2.75
CA LYS A 132 5.73 -19.59 -2.34
C LYS A 132 5.74 -20.25 -0.96
N GLU A 133 6.88 -20.78 -0.51
CA GLU A 133 7.07 -21.45 0.78
C GLU A 133 7.76 -20.58 1.84
N ALA A 134 8.05 -19.31 1.53
CA ALA A 134 8.74 -18.42 2.46
C ALA A 134 7.94 -18.22 3.74
N LYS A 135 8.60 -18.38 4.88
CA LYS A 135 8.05 -18.12 6.21
C LYS A 135 8.71 -16.88 6.80
N MET A 136 7.91 -15.96 7.32
CA MET A 136 8.37 -14.80 8.04
C MET A 136 7.86 -14.89 9.48
N ASP A 137 8.75 -14.81 10.46
CA ASP A 137 8.41 -15.01 11.88
C ASP A 137 7.74 -16.38 12.17
N GLY A 138 8.03 -17.40 11.35
CA GLY A 138 7.40 -18.73 11.43
C GLY A 138 6.00 -18.82 10.82
N ILE A 139 5.49 -17.71 10.25
CA ILE A 139 4.17 -17.60 9.62
C ILE A 139 4.34 -17.70 8.11
N ALA A 140 3.47 -18.50 7.44
CA ALA A 140 3.47 -18.63 6.01
C ALA A 140 3.18 -17.26 5.34
N ARG A 141 3.84 -17.00 4.22
CA ARG A 141 3.64 -15.77 3.45
C ARG A 141 2.17 -15.52 3.12
N GLN A 142 1.44 -16.56 2.74
CA GLN A 142 0.02 -16.44 2.38
C GLN A 142 -0.83 -15.90 3.53
N ASP A 143 -0.59 -16.35 4.76
CA ASP A 143 -1.31 -15.86 5.93
C ASP A 143 -1.05 -14.37 6.20
N TRP A 144 0.18 -13.88 5.90
CA TRP A 144 0.50 -12.45 5.93
C TRP A 144 -0.25 -11.65 4.86
N LEU A 145 -0.32 -12.19 3.63
CA LEU A 145 -1.04 -11.55 2.53
C LEU A 145 -2.53 -11.43 2.85
N ASP A 146 -3.13 -12.52 3.32
CA ASP A 146 -4.55 -12.57 3.69
C ASP A 146 -4.88 -11.62 4.86
N TYR A 147 -3.97 -11.52 5.85
CA TYR A 147 -4.19 -10.66 7.00
C TYR A 147 -3.98 -9.17 6.71
N ILE A 148 -2.91 -8.78 5.99
CA ILE A 148 -2.59 -7.37 5.74
C ILE A 148 -3.47 -6.79 4.60
N GLY A 149 -3.87 -7.62 3.64
CA GLY A 149 -4.68 -7.23 2.50
C GLY A 149 -3.89 -6.46 1.43
N PRO A 150 -4.51 -5.53 0.68
CA PRO A 150 -3.93 -4.88 -0.50
C PRO A 150 -2.56 -4.20 -0.30
N ALA A 151 -2.27 -3.77 0.92
CA ALA A 151 -1.00 -3.13 1.24
C ALA A 151 0.12 -4.13 1.62
N ALA A 152 -0.17 -5.43 1.65
CA ALA A 152 0.76 -6.48 2.08
C ALA A 152 2.11 -6.41 1.37
N PRO A 153 2.20 -6.19 0.05
CA PRO A 153 3.47 -6.11 -0.63
C PRO A 153 4.43 -5.11 -0.01
N ALA A 154 3.98 -3.87 0.16
CA ALA A 154 4.83 -2.81 0.73
C ALA A 154 5.28 -3.09 2.17
N TYR A 155 4.40 -3.75 2.96
CA TYR A 155 4.73 -4.14 4.33
C TYR A 155 5.71 -5.31 4.37
N LEU A 156 5.49 -6.35 3.57
CA LEU A 156 6.38 -7.50 3.51
C LEU A 156 7.78 -7.09 3.04
N ALA A 157 7.89 -6.22 2.03
CA ALA A 157 9.15 -5.64 1.60
C ALA A 157 9.89 -4.91 2.75
N ALA A 158 9.15 -4.10 3.53
CA ALA A 158 9.72 -3.42 4.67
C ALA A 158 10.15 -4.40 5.77
N TYR A 159 9.37 -5.46 6.03
CA TYR A 159 9.65 -6.47 7.03
C TYR A 159 10.88 -7.32 6.67
N SER A 160 11.03 -7.66 5.39
CA SER A 160 12.21 -8.39 4.89
C SER A 160 13.48 -7.55 5.06
N ARG A 161 13.45 -6.25 4.69
CA ARG A 161 14.56 -5.33 4.92
C ARG A 161 14.93 -5.23 6.41
N MET A 162 13.92 -5.12 7.30
CA MET A 162 14.16 -5.10 8.74
C MET A 162 14.83 -6.40 9.24
N GLN A 163 14.45 -7.54 8.68
CA GLN A 163 15.00 -8.84 9.03
C GLN A 163 16.46 -8.97 8.59
N LEU A 164 16.77 -8.57 7.33
CA LEU A 164 18.12 -8.56 6.79
C LEU A 164 19.06 -7.65 7.56
N GLN A 165 18.62 -6.44 7.78
CA GLN A 165 19.41 -5.42 8.47
C GLN A 165 19.45 -5.66 10.00
N LYS A 166 18.76 -6.69 10.51
CA LYS A 166 18.55 -6.93 11.96
C LYS A 166 18.11 -5.66 12.70
N SER A 167 17.35 -4.79 12.01
CA SER A 167 16.91 -3.50 12.50
C SER A 167 15.41 -3.50 12.78
N LYS A 168 15.00 -2.83 13.85
CA LYS A 168 13.59 -2.59 14.18
C LYS A 168 13.05 -1.29 13.57
N VAL A 169 13.94 -0.50 12.95
CA VAL A 169 13.63 0.84 12.43
C VAL A 169 13.23 0.74 10.97
N SER A 170 12.07 1.29 10.65
CA SER A 170 11.59 1.46 9.28
C SER A 170 10.64 2.65 9.21
N MET A 171 11.06 3.70 8.52
CA MET A 171 10.29 4.93 8.44
C MET A 171 8.87 4.69 7.94
N SER A 172 7.89 5.22 8.64
CA SER A 172 6.47 5.21 8.28
C SER A 172 5.89 6.61 8.40
N PHE A 173 5.78 7.29 7.27
CA PHE A 173 5.16 8.62 7.22
C PHE A 173 3.71 8.61 7.71
N SER A 174 2.97 7.53 7.42
CA SER A 174 1.60 7.38 7.91
C SER A 174 1.53 7.29 9.44
N ALA A 175 2.42 6.53 10.08
CA ALA A 175 2.47 6.44 11.53
C ALA A 175 2.96 7.75 12.17
N LEU A 176 3.87 8.47 11.50
CA LEU A 176 4.36 9.76 11.93
C LEU A 176 3.26 10.82 11.91
N LEU A 177 2.52 10.95 10.79
CA LEU A 177 1.51 12.00 10.58
C LEU A 177 0.18 11.70 11.30
N PHE A 178 -0.34 10.47 11.17
CA PHE A 178 -1.67 10.12 11.68
C PHE A 178 -1.67 9.67 13.14
N GLY A 179 -0.54 9.63 13.78
CA GLY A 179 -0.48 9.36 15.20
C GLY A 179 -1.01 7.97 15.59
N PRO A 180 -1.73 7.90 16.73
CA PRO A 180 -2.39 6.67 17.19
C PRO A 180 -3.41 6.15 16.19
N PHE A 181 -4.03 7.02 15.38
CA PHE A 181 -5.03 6.66 14.39
C PHE A 181 -4.49 5.71 13.31
N TYR A 182 -3.19 5.77 12.98
CA TYR A 182 -2.56 4.78 12.12
C TYR A 182 -2.73 3.36 12.66
N PHE A 183 -2.56 3.16 13.97
CA PHE A 183 -2.69 1.85 14.59
C PHE A 183 -4.14 1.41 14.74
N PHE A 184 -5.08 2.33 15.01
CA PHE A 184 -6.52 2.06 14.95
C PHE A 184 -6.96 1.64 13.56
N TYR A 185 -6.49 2.35 12.53
CA TYR A 185 -6.74 2.02 11.14
C TYR A 185 -6.25 0.61 10.78
N ARG A 186 -5.09 0.20 11.30
CA ARG A 186 -4.48 -1.11 11.09
C ARG A 186 -4.92 -2.18 12.09
N LYS A 187 -5.91 -1.92 12.93
CA LYS A 187 -6.42 -2.82 13.97
C LYS A 187 -5.33 -3.31 14.96
N ALA A 188 -4.25 -2.56 15.12
CA ALA A 188 -3.19 -2.84 16.07
C ALA A 188 -3.53 -2.19 17.42
N TRP A 189 -4.46 -2.80 18.16
CA TRP A 189 -5.11 -2.20 19.33
C TRP A 189 -4.14 -1.85 20.46
N LYS A 190 -3.20 -2.73 20.80
CA LYS A 190 -2.24 -2.49 21.88
C LYS A 190 -1.40 -1.23 21.67
N PRO A 191 -0.66 -1.07 20.55
CA PRO A 191 0.06 0.17 20.29
C PRO A 191 -0.87 1.37 20.07
N ALA A 192 -2.08 1.17 19.51
CA ALA A 192 -3.06 2.25 19.32
C ALA A 192 -3.43 2.92 20.63
N PHE A 193 -3.90 2.13 21.60
CA PHE A 193 -4.26 2.65 22.93
C PHE A 193 -3.05 3.14 23.73
N GLY A 194 -1.89 2.48 23.59
CA GLY A 194 -0.67 2.92 24.27
C GLY A 194 -0.22 4.32 23.83
N PHE A 195 -0.17 4.58 22.52
CA PHE A 195 0.18 5.89 22.00
C PHE A 195 -0.90 6.93 22.27
N LEU A 196 -2.18 6.58 22.20
CA LEU A 196 -3.27 7.49 22.53
C LEU A 196 -3.19 7.94 23.99
N ALA A 197 -3.00 7.00 24.91
CA ALA A 197 -2.86 7.30 26.33
C ALA A 197 -1.62 8.19 26.60
N ALA A 198 -0.50 7.90 25.96
CA ALA A 198 0.70 8.73 26.07
C ALA A 198 0.46 10.17 25.56
N GLU A 199 -0.21 10.35 24.42
CA GLU A 199 -0.55 11.67 23.88
C GLU A 199 -1.51 12.44 24.80
N LEU A 200 -2.51 11.77 25.36
CA LEU A 200 -3.44 12.38 26.33
C LEU A 200 -2.72 12.81 27.61
N LEU A 201 -1.77 12.00 28.11
CA LEU A 201 -0.95 12.37 29.27
C LEU A 201 -0.06 13.59 28.96
N LEU A 202 0.55 13.63 27.78
CA LEU A 202 1.39 14.75 27.36
C LEU A 202 0.59 16.02 27.06
N ALA A 203 -0.72 15.90 26.82
CA ALA A 203 -1.64 17.04 26.71
C ALA A 203 -2.08 17.61 28.08
N ALA A 204 -1.69 16.98 29.20
CA ALA A 204 -2.07 17.41 30.54
C ALA A 204 -1.86 18.90 30.84
N PRO A 205 -0.74 19.57 30.44
CA PRO A 205 -0.57 21.00 30.71
C PRO A 205 -1.66 21.84 30.04
N THR A 206 -2.12 21.49 28.84
CA THR A 206 -3.23 22.19 28.16
C THR A 206 -4.53 22.04 28.95
N PHE A 207 -4.82 20.84 29.46
CA PHE A 207 -6.00 20.60 30.29
C PHE A 207 -5.93 21.37 31.62
N ILE A 208 -4.75 21.43 32.25
CA ILE A 208 -4.54 22.21 33.49
C ILE A 208 -4.75 23.69 33.22
N GLU A 209 -4.22 24.22 32.12
CA GLU A 209 -4.40 25.63 31.73
C GLU A 209 -5.88 25.94 31.53
N MET A 210 -6.63 25.10 30.82
CA MET A 210 -8.08 25.27 30.67
C MET A 210 -8.83 25.23 31.99
N LEU A 211 -8.46 24.37 32.93
CA LEU A 211 -9.03 24.32 34.27
C LEU A 211 -8.73 25.61 35.09
N GLN A 212 -7.53 26.16 35.00
CA GLN A 212 -7.15 27.39 35.67
C GLN A 212 -7.90 28.60 35.09
N LEU A 213 -8.02 28.71 33.77
CA LEU A 213 -8.75 29.75 33.07
C LEU A 213 -10.26 29.73 33.39
N SER A 214 -10.84 28.54 33.58
CA SER A 214 -12.24 28.41 33.95
C SER A 214 -12.57 28.71 35.43
N GLY A 215 -11.55 28.99 36.24
CA GLY A 215 -11.74 29.16 37.67
C GLY A 215 -12.21 27.95 38.43
N SER A 216 -12.07 26.74 37.83
CA SER A 216 -12.52 25.47 38.40
C SER A 216 -11.81 25.15 39.71
N ALA A 217 -12.56 24.76 40.73
CA ALA A 217 -12.02 24.27 42.00
C ALA A 217 -11.12 23.02 41.88
N LEU A 218 -11.19 22.34 40.74
CA LEU A 218 -10.36 21.19 40.41
C LEU A 218 -8.99 21.57 39.81
N ALA A 219 -8.79 22.85 39.52
CA ALA A 219 -7.53 23.31 38.94
C ALA A 219 -6.37 23.17 39.93
N PRO A 220 -5.28 22.46 39.55
CA PRO A 220 -4.10 22.41 40.41
C PRO A 220 -3.52 23.79 40.64
N ALA A 221 -3.11 24.09 41.87
CA ALA A 221 -2.43 25.36 42.22
C ALA A 221 -1.01 25.37 41.68
N MET A 222 -0.85 25.69 40.40
CA MET A 222 0.46 25.83 39.73
C MET A 222 0.69 27.27 39.33
N SER A 223 1.92 27.76 39.51
CA SER A 223 2.31 29.08 39.01
C SER A 223 2.38 29.06 37.46
N ALA A 224 2.13 30.21 36.83
CA ALA A 224 2.20 30.32 35.36
C ALA A 224 3.59 29.92 34.80
N SER A 225 4.66 30.26 35.53
CA SER A 225 6.02 29.86 35.15
C SER A 225 6.24 28.35 35.19
N ALA A 226 5.74 27.66 36.23
CA ALA A 226 5.84 26.24 36.37
C ALA A 226 5.03 25.51 35.26
N LEU A 227 3.83 26.00 34.95
CA LEU A 227 2.98 25.46 33.90
C LEU A 227 3.64 25.63 32.50
N THR A 228 4.27 26.79 32.25
CA THR A 228 5.01 27.04 31.01
C THR A 228 6.19 26.08 30.84
N VAL A 229 6.95 25.80 31.87
CA VAL A 229 8.06 24.83 31.83
C VAL A 229 7.52 23.42 31.59
N PHE A 230 6.46 23.05 32.30
CA PHE A 230 5.81 21.76 32.13
C PHE A 230 5.29 21.56 30.70
N ALA A 231 4.62 22.58 30.13
CA ALA A 231 4.14 22.56 28.75
C ALA A 231 5.27 22.37 27.72
N ARG A 232 6.40 23.09 27.92
CA ARG A 232 7.59 22.92 27.06
C ARG A 232 8.17 21.51 27.12
N VAL A 233 8.29 20.95 28.31
CA VAL A 233 8.78 19.55 28.48
C VAL A 233 7.84 18.58 27.76
N CYS A 234 6.53 18.68 27.98
CA CYS A 234 5.56 17.83 27.32
C CYS A 234 5.58 17.99 25.79
N SER A 235 5.76 19.21 25.27
CA SER A 235 5.88 19.45 23.81
C SER A 235 7.12 18.76 23.22
N VAL A 236 8.26 18.84 23.89
CA VAL A 236 9.47 18.11 23.44
C VAL A 236 9.25 16.61 23.47
N LEU A 237 8.64 16.07 24.53
CA LEU A 237 8.34 14.64 24.65
C LEU A 237 7.33 14.20 23.58
N SER A 238 6.33 15.01 23.24
CA SER A 238 5.37 14.74 22.17
C SER A 238 6.07 14.65 20.82
N PHE A 239 7.02 15.56 20.56
CA PHE A 239 7.83 15.52 19.34
C PHE A 239 8.68 14.24 19.27
N VAL A 240 9.34 13.87 20.37
CA VAL A 240 10.10 12.61 20.45
C VAL A 240 9.18 11.41 20.24
N LEU A 241 8.00 11.40 20.86
CA LEU A 241 7.01 10.33 20.72
C LEU A 241 6.57 10.19 19.25
N MET A 242 6.35 11.31 18.55
CA MET A 242 6.03 11.33 17.12
C MET A 242 7.14 10.71 16.29
N LEU A 243 8.41 11.03 16.55
CA LEU A 243 9.56 10.41 15.84
C LEU A 243 9.66 8.91 16.14
N VAL A 244 9.55 8.51 17.39
CA VAL A 244 9.58 7.10 17.81
C VAL A 244 8.49 6.31 17.07
N ARG A 245 7.28 6.85 17.02
CA ARG A 245 6.15 6.23 16.33
C ARG A 245 6.41 6.13 14.81
N GLY A 246 6.97 7.17 14.19
CA GLY A 246 7.35 7.17 12.79
C GLY A 246 8.41 6.11 12.46
N MET A 247 9.39 5.94 13.33
CA MET A 247 10.51 5.00 13.14
C MET A 247 10.11 3.54 13.43
N TYR A 248 9.32 3.30 14.47
CA TYR A 248 8.98 1.95 14.94
C TYR A 248 7.57 1.50 14.54
N GLY A 249 6.77 2.33 13.87
CA GLY A 249 5.38 2.05 13.56
C GLY A 249 5.15 0.76 12.80
N LYS A 250 5.96 0.50 11.75
CA LYS A 250 5.87 -0.74 10.98
C LYS A 250 6.29 -1.98 11.79
N TRP A 251 7.29 -1.85 12.64
CA TRP A 251 7.73 -2.93 13.52
C TRP A 251 6.67 -3.30 14.56
N LEU A 252 6.04 -2.29 15.18
CA LEU A 252 4.95 -2.49 16.14
C LEU A 252 3.73 -3.14 15.47
N TYR A 253 3.41 -2.71 14.25
CA TYR A 253 2.36 -3.33 13.46
C TYR A 253 2.69 -4.78 13.12
N ARG A 254 3.93 -5.07 12.64
CA ARG A 254 4.41 -6.43 12.38
C ARG A 254 4.22 -7.34 13.59
N LYS A 255 4.65 -6.89 14.77
CA LYS A 255 4.51 -7.65 16.01
C LYS A 255 3.04 -7.92 16.35
N SER A 256 2.19 -6.90 16.29
CA SER A 256 0.76 -7.03 16.55
C SER A 256 0.07 -7.97 15.56
N ALA A 257 0.38 -7.85 14.27
CA ALA A 257 -0.17 -8.71 13.23
C ALA A 257 0.29 -10.16 13.39
N ALA A 258 1.59 -10.39 13.68
CA ALA A 258 2.12 -11.74 13.92
C ALA A 258 1.42 -12.43 15.10
N ASP A 259 1.18 -11.70 16.20
CA ASP A 259 0.50 -12.23 17.37
C ASP A 259 -0.96 -12.63 17.04
N HIS A 260 -1.68 -11.79 16.25
CA HIS A 260 -3.03 -12.09 15.79
C HIS A 260 -3.07 -13.29 14.82
N ILE A 261 -2.17 -13.35 13.85
CA ILE A 261 -2.12 -14.44 12.88
C ILE A 261 -1.83 -15.76 13.61
N ARG A 262 -0.87 -15.81 14.53
CA ARG A 262 -0.58 -17.02 15.32
C ARG A 262 -1.77 -17.48 16.13
N ARG A 263 -2.52 -16.56 16.71
CA ARG A 263 -3.73 -16.87 17.44
C ARG A 263 -4.78 -17.51 16.52
N ILE A 264 -5.01 -16.91 15.33
CA ILE A 264 -5.94 -17.46 14.33
C ILE A 264 -5.46 -18.85 13.86
N GLN A 265 -4.15 -19.04 13.63
CA GLN A 265 -3.58 -20.33 13.27
C GLN A 265 -3.83 -21.41 14.33
N SER A 266 -3.79 -21.05 15.61
CA SER A 266 -4.06 -21.99 16.71
C SER A 266 -5.56 -22.31 16.87
N GLU A 267 -6.45 -21.37 16.55
CA GLU A 267 -7.91 -21.52 16.65
C GLU A 267 -8.49 -22.23 15.41
N PHE A 268 -7.91 -22.02 14.22
CA PHE A 268 -8.39 -22.54 12.93
C PHE A 268 -7.30 -23.33 12.20
N PRO A 269 -7.16 -24.64 12.46
CA PRO A 269 -6.16 -25.47 11.79
C PRO A 269 -6.46 -25.70 10.31
N ASP A 270 -7.75 -25.67 9.91
CA ASP A 270 -8.16 -25.81 8.52
C ASP A 270 -7.74 -24.59 7.70
N ALA A 271 -7.07 -24.83 6.54
CA ALA A 271 -6.49 -23.78 5.72
C ALA A 271 -7.54 -22.83 5.12
N GLN A 272 -8.67 -23.37 4.66
CA GLN A 272 -9.70 -22.61 4.00
C GLN A 272 -10.46 -21.71 4.99
N GLN A 273 -10.83 -22.26 6.16
CA GLN A 273 -11.45 -21.49 7.23
C GLN A 273 -10.50 -20.42 7.76
N ARG A 274 -9.22 -20.75 7.95
CA ARG A 274 -8.20 -19.81 8.41
C ARG A 274 -8.05 -18.62 7.48
N GLN A 275 -7.98 -18.84 6.16
CA GLN A 275 -7.89 -17.76 5.19
C GLN A 275 -9.10 -16.81 5.26
N ALA A 276 -10.31 -17.35 5.34
CA ALA A 276 -11.52 -16.55 5.47
C ALA A 276 -11.50 -15.69 6.75
N VAL A 277 -11.09 -16.25 7.88
CA VAL A 277 -10.98 -15.53 9.16
C VAL A 277 -9.86 -14.47 9.11
N LEU A 278 -8.70 -14.78 8.52
CA LEU A 278 -7.60 -13.83 8.36
C LEU A 278 -8.02 -12.61 7.55
N ARG A 279 -8.74 -12.80 6.45
CA ARG A 279 -9.27 -11.70 5.63
C ARG A 279 -10.33 -10.87 6.37
N ALA A 280 -11.21 -11.52 7.11
CA ALA A 280 -12.27 -10.84 7.86
C ALA A 280 -11.72 -10.02 9.04
N GLN A 281 -10.79 -10.59 9.81
CA GLN A 281 -10.22 -9.93 10.99
C GLN A 281 -9.05 -9.00 10.66
N GLY A 282 -8.36 -9.24 9.55
CA GLY A 282 -7.24 -8.43 9.08
C GLY A 282 -7.66 -7.13 8.38
N GLY A 283 -6.79 -6.65 7.50
CA GLY A 283 -6.99 -5.47 6.67
C GLY A 283 -6.97 -4.16 7.48
N VAL A 284 -7.87 -3.26 7.10
CA VAL A 284 -7.97 -1.90 7.67
C VAL A 284 -9.37 -1.64 8.21
N SER A 285 -9.49 -0.70 9.16
CA SER A 285 -10.77 -0.29 9.73
C SER A 285 -10.87 1.23 9.81
N LEU A 286 -11.53 1.84 8.83
CA LEU A 286 -11.86 3.26 8.89
C LEU A 286 -12.87 3.53 10.02
N GLY A 287 -13.83 2.60 10.24
CA GLY A 287 -14.80 2.72 11.33
C GLY A 287 -14.17 2.83 12.71
N ALA A 288 -13.07 2.12 12.98
CA ALA A 288 -12.34 2.23 14.25
C ALA A 288 -11.73 3.62 14.44
N VAL A 289 -11.21 4.24 13.38
CA VAL A 289 -10.68 5.61 13.41
C VAL A 289 -11.80 6.60 13.68
N LEU A 290 -12.89 6.51 12.92
CA LEU A 290 -14.05 7.42 13.07
C LEU A 290 -14.67 7.30 14.46
N LEU A 291 -14.82 6.09 14.98
CA LEU A 291 -15.32 5.86 16.34
C LEU A 291 -14.40 6.48 17.40
N CYS A 292 -13.08 6.29 17.26
CA CYS A 292 -12.12 6.90 18.18
C CYS A 292 -12.19 8.44 18.13
N MET A 293 -12.25 9.03 16.93
CA MET A 293 -12.39 10.48 16.77
C MET A 293 -13.70 10.99 17.39
N LEU A 294 -14.81 10.29 17.17
CA LEU A 294 -16.10 10.63 17.75
C LEU A 294 -16.05 10.59 19.28
N LEU A 295 -15.48 9.54 19.86
CA LEU A 295 -15.32 9.42 21.31
C LEU A 295 -14.47 10.54 21.89
N LEU A 296 -13.35 10.88 21.24
CA LEU A 296 -12.49 12.01 21.67
C LEU A 296 -13.25 13.35 21.57
N MET A 297 -14.05 13.53 20.52
CA MET A 297 -14.88 14.74 20.36
C MET A 297 -15.94 14.83 21.45
N VAL A 298 -16.63 13.72 21.76
CA VAL A 298 -17.67 13.68 22.83
C VAL A 298 -17.03 13.95 24.19
N VAL A 299 -15.89 13.33 24.51
CA VAL A 299 -15.17 13.56 25.78
C VAL A 299 -14.68 15.01 25.86
N GLY A 300 -14.13 15.56 24.78
CA GLY A 300 -13.70 16.95 24.72
C GLY A 300 -14.86 17.93 24.91
N SER A 301 -16.00 17.69 24.26
CA SER A 301 -17.21 18.51 24.41
C SER A 301 -17.78 18.42 25.82
N ALA A 302 -17.84 17.24 26.40
CA ALA A 302 -18.28 17.05 27.79
C ALA A 302 -17.37 17.80 28.78
N PHE A 303 -16.06 17.74 28.55
CA PHE A 303 -15.08 18.46 29.35
C PHE A 303 -15.29 19.99 29.28
N THR A 304 -15.50 20.55 28.08
CA THR A 304 -15.77 21.99 27.91
C THR A 304 -17.10 22.42 28.56
N LEU A 305 -18.13 21.59 28.51
CA LEU A 305 -19.41 21.85 29.18
C LEU A 305 -19.29 21.84 30.71
N LEU A 306 -18.44 20.99 31.27
CA LEU A 306 -18.18 20.91 32.71
C LEU A 306 -17.36 22.10 33.24
N LEU A 307 -16.59 22.80 32.38
CA LEU A 307 -15.77 23.95 32.79
C LEU A 307 -16.57 25.23 32.96
N GLY A 308 -17.86 25.25 32.64
CA GLY A 308 -18.76 26.38 32.90
C GLY A 308 -18.83 27.45 31.80
N PRO A 309 -19.77 28.39 31.93
CA PRO A 309 -20.10 29.37 30.90
C PRO A 309 -18.99 30.40 30.64
N ASP A 310 -18.12 30.66 31.60
CA ASP A 310 -17.05 31.68 31.45
C ASP A 310 -15.97 31.21 30.47
N LEU A 311 -15.62 29.95 30.46
CA LEU A 311 -14.69 29.40 29.47
C LEU A 311 -15.33 29.34 28.07
N GLN A 312 -16.62 29.08 27.98
CA GLN A 312 -17.34 29.09 26.70
C GLN A 312 -17.33 30.49 26.06
N ALA A 313 -17.54 31.54 26.86
CA ALA A 313 -17.45 32.93 26.42
C ALA A 313 -16.04 33.30 25.93
N LEU A 314 -15.00 32.80 26.61
CA LEU A 314 -13.60 33.02 26.21
C LEU A 314 -13.28 32.26 24.89
N LEU A 315 -13.71 31.04 24.74
CA LEU A 315 -13.49 30.25 23.53
C LEU A 315 -14.23 30.81 22.31
N THR A 316 -15.44 31.35 22.50
CA THR A 316 -16.18 32.02 21.43
C THR A 316 -15.55 33.35 21.05
N ALA A 317 -14.97 34.08 21.98
CA ALA A 317 -14.25 35.35 21.73
C ALA A 317 -12.90 35.10 20.99
N LEU A 318 -12.27 33.94 21.14
CA LEU A 318 -11.03 33.58 20.45
C LEU A 318 -11.27 32.97 19.05
N ALA A 319 -12.49 32.52 18.78
CA ALA A 319 -12.87 31.88 17.50
C ALA A 319 -13.48 32.88 16.49
N GLY A 320 -13.78 34.12 16.91
CA GLY A 320 -14.28 35.21 16.05
C GLY A 320 -13.20 36.22 15.77
#